data_360354951395b3c8eafe835b7f4d663c
#
_entry.id   360354951395b3c8eafe835b7f4d663c
#
_cell.length_a   1.000
_cell.length_b   1.000
_cell.length_c   1.000
_cell.angle_alpha   90.00
_cell.angle_beta   90.00
_cell.angle_gamma   90.00
#
_symmetry.space_group_name_H-M   'P 1'
#
loop_
_entity.id
_entity.type
_entity.pdbx_description
1 polymer ?
#
loop_
_entity_poly.entity_id
_entity_poly.type
_entity_poly.pdbx_seq_one_letter_code
_entity_poly.pdbx_strand_id
1 'polypeptide(L)'
;FQIKEIVEKAGFNVVMTSNKCLTGTDRIAEAANQIEADIYVNVQGDEPLLNPTDILSIIKAKKKYPNEVINGYCKIGDNEEPESVNIPKVIFNEDQQMVYMSRILVPGTKTKDLVPPHYYKQVCIYAFNKQELIDYAEFGRKGTLEFYEDIEILRLLDIGENIRVVETKSVSLAV
;
A
#
# COMPACT_ATOMS: atom_id res chain seq x y z
N PHE A 1 18.11 -14.40 7.59
CA PHE A 1 18.64 -14.49 8.96
C PHE A 1 19.28 -13.18 9.43
N GLN A 2 20.06 -12.47 8.61
CA GLN A 2 20.74 -11.22 8.99
C GLN A 2 19.77 -10.12 9.47
N ILE A 3 18.65 -9.91 8.77
CA ILE A 3 17.64 -8.91 9.18
C ILE A 3 17.08 -9.24 10.56
N LYS A 4 16.74 -10.50 10.81
CA LYS A 4 16.24 -10.95 12.11
C LYS A 4 17.20 -10.58 13.24
N GLU A 5 18.49 -10.93 13.09
CA GLU A 5 19.50 -10.66 14.11
C GLU A 5 19.68 -9.18 14.41
N ILE A 6 19.62 -8.32 13.36
CA ILE A 6 19.73 -6.86 13.52
C ILE A 6 18.53 -6.31 14.28
N VAL A 7 17.32 -6.73 13.90
CA VAL A 7 16.07 -6.25 14.49
C VAL A 7 15.95 -6.70 15.95
N GLU A 8 16.28 -7.97 16.25
CA GLU A 8 16.29 -8.49 17.63
C GLU A 8 17.34 -7.80 18.51
N LYS A 9 18.55 -7.52 17.97
CA LYS A 9 19.57 -6.74 18.67
C LYS A 9 19.13 -5.31 18.97
N ALA A 10 18.27 -4.73 18.13
CA ALA A 10 17.66 -3.42 18.34
C ALA A 10 16.49 -3.45 19.34
N GLY A 11 16.15 -4.62 19.91
CA GLY A 11 15.10 -4.77 20.93
C GLY A 11 13.68 -4.89 20.36
N PHE A 12 13.52 -5.17 19.07
CA PHE A 12 12.21 -5.36 18.44
C PHE A 12 11.87 -6.85 18.26
N ASN A 13 10.59 -7.17 18.29
CA ASN A 13 10.10 -8.51 18.01
C ASN A 13 10.21 -8.85 16.53
N VAL A 14 10.51 -10.10 16.22
CA VAL A 14 10.62 -10.59 14.85
C VAL A 14 9.74 -11.83 14.66
N VAL A 15 8.92 -11.80 13.63
CA VAL A 15 8.19 -12.97 13.15
C VAL A 15 8.78 -13.42 11.83
N MET A 16 9.22 -14.68 11.78
CA MET A 16 9.68 -15.29 10.54
C MET A 16 8.49 -15.85 9.77
N THR A 17 8.40 -15.49 8.50
CA THR A 17 7.35 -15.95 7.58
C THR A 17 7.91 -16.89 6.54
N SER A 18 7.02 -17.66 5.90
CA SER A 18 7.34 -18.61 4.85
C SER A 18 8.04 -17.94 3.66
N ASN A 19 8.95 -18.65 3.02
CA ASN A 19 9.53 -18.27 1.73
C ASN A 19 8.56 -18.46 0.55
N LYS A 20 7.35 -19.01 0.81
CA LYS A 20 6.29 -19.18 -0.19
C LYS A 20 5.35 -17.97 -0.31
N CYS A 21 5.44 -17.01 0.62
CA CYS A 21 4.69 -15.75 0.52
C CYS A 21 5.04 -15.03 -0.79
N LEU A 22 4.01 -14.67 -1.56
CA LEU A 22 4.17 -14.05 -2.88
C LEU A 22 4.53 -12.57 -2.78
N THR A 23 4.04 -11.89 -1.73
CA THR A 23 4.19 -10.44 -1.53
C THR A 23 4.47 -10.08 -0.06
N GLY A 24 4.70 -8.78 0.19
CA GLY A 24 4.79 -8.25 1.55
C GLY A 24 3.48 -8.43 2.32
N THR A 25 2.34 -8.22 1.68
CA THR A 25 1.02 -8.37 2.31
C THR A 25 0.72 -9.84 2.68
N ASP A 26 1.13 -10.82 1.87
CA ASP A 26 1.04 -12.24 2.25
C ASP A 26 1.82 -12.54 3.55
N ARG A 27 2.97 -11.87 3.76
CA ARG A 27 3.77 -12.02 4.99
C ARG A 27 3.07 -11.42 6.20
N ILE A 28 2.41 -10.28 6.03
CA ILE A 28 1.61 -9.68 7.11
C ILE A 28 0.41 -10.58 7.45
N ALA A 29 -0.23 -11.18 6.45
CA ALA A 29 -1.31 -12.15 6.66
C ALA A 29 -0.83 -13.38 7.44
N GLU A 30 0.32 -13.95 7.11
CA GLU A 30 0.92 -15.06 7.86
C GLU A 30 1.28 -14.65 9.30
N ALA A 31 1.83 -13.45 9.49
CA ALA A 31 2.14 -12.91 10.81
C ALA A 31 0.88 -12.67 11.66
N ALA A 32 -0.23 -12.25 11.04
CA ALA A 32 -1.51 -12.03 11.70
C ALA A 32 -2.13 -13.32 12.26
N ASN A 33 -1.70 -14.50 11.81
CA ASN A 33 -2.08 -15.78 12.42
C ASN A 33 -1.34 -16.05 13.74
N GLN A 34 -0.25 -15.33 14.01
CA GLN A 34 0.58 -15.49 15.20
C GLN A 34 0.42 -14.32 16.19
N ILE A 35 -0.02 -13.17 15.71
CA ILE A 35 -0.16 -11.94 16.48
C ILE A 35 -1.60 -11.46 16.37
N GLU A 36 -2.32 -11.42 17.50
CA GLU A 36 -3.68 -10.90 17.54
C GLU A 36 -3.67 -9.38 17.71
N ALA A 37 -4.34 -8.68 16.79
CA ALA A 37 -4.51 -7.23 16.83
C ALA A 37 -5.81 -6.81 16.13
N ASP A 38 -6.35 -5.65 16.49
CA ASP A 38 -7.52 -5.06 15.82
C ASP A 38 -7.16 -4.45 14.46
N ILE A 39 -5.94 -3.94 14.35
CA ILE A 39 -5.43 -3.27 13.14
C ILE A 39 -4.00 -3.72 12.89
N TYR A 40 -3.73 -4.15 11.67
CA TYR A 40 -2.40 -4.48 11.17
C TYR A 40 -1.93 -3.37 10.23
N VAL A 41 -0.86 -2.69 10.59
CA VAL A 41 -0.27 -1.65 9.73
C VAL A 41 0.98 -2.20 9.08
N ASN A 42 0.96 -2.26 7.76
CA ASN A 42 2.11 -2.61 6.94
C ASN A 42 2.86 -1.34 6.54
N VAL A 43 4.12 -1.23 6.94
CA VAL A 43 5.07 -0.24 6.45
C VAL A 43 6.19 -1.01 5.79
N GLN A 44 6.33 -0.85 4.48
CA GLN A 44 7.33 -1.61 3.74
C GLN A 44 8.74 -1.04 3.92
N GLY A 45 9.75 -1.88 3.79
CA GLY A 45 11.14 -1.52 4.05
C GLY A 45 11.76 -0.57 3.00
N ASP A 46 11.07 -0.35 1.88
CA ASP A 46 11.40 0.62 0.84
C ASP A 46 10.93 2.05 1.15
N GLU A 47 10.26 2.25 2.30
CA GLU A 47 9.84 3.57 2.80
C GLU A 47 10.64 4.01 4.05
N PRO A 48 11.98 4.10 3.98
CA PRO A 48 12.80 4.38 5.15
C PRO A 48 12.63 5.80 5.72
N LEU A 49 12.06 6.71 4.93
CA LEU A 49 11.83 8.11 5.30
C LEU A 49 10.36 8.39 5.65
N LEU A 50 9.54 7.36 5.81
CA LEU A 50 8.14 7.53 6.20
C LEU A 50 8.02 8.31 7.51
N ASN A 51 7.19 9.36 7.51
CA ASN A 51 6.95 10.13 8.71
C ASN A 51 6.06 9.34 9.70
N PRO A 52 6.45 9.17 10.96
CA PRO A 52 5.63 8.47 11.96
C PRO A 52 4.21 9.03 12.12
N THR A 53 3.98 10.33 11.82
CA THR A 53 2.64 10.91 11.87
C THR A 53 1.72 10.33 10.80
N ASP A 54 2.26 9.83 9.69
CA ASP A 54 1.47 9.20 8.63
C ASP A 54 0.92 7.84 9.10
N ILE A 55 1.70 7.10 9.89
CA ILE A 55 1.23 5.86 10.54
C ILE A 55 -0.01 6.15 11.40
N LEU A 56 0.04 7.23 12.21
CA LEU A 56 -1.10 7.63 13.05
C LEU A 56 -2.32 8.03 12.22
N SER A 57 -2.12 8.68 11.07
CA SER A 57 -3.19 9.06 10.15
C SER A 57 -3.86 7.84 9.54
N ILE A 58 -3.08 6.85 9.10
CA ILE A 58 -3.55 5.57 8.56
C ILE A 58 -4.34 4.79 9.63
N ILE A 59 -3.82 4.68 10.86
CA ILE A 59 -4.54 4.01 11.96
C ILE A 59 -5.86 4.72 12.27
N LYS A 60 -5.86 6.07 12.30
CA LYS A 60 -7.08 6.85 12.53
C LYS A 60 -8.12 6.62 11.44
N ALA A 61 -7.68 6.55 10.18
CA ALA A 61 -8.56 6.24 9.06
C ALA A 61 -9.13 4.82 9.17
N LYS A 62 -8.31 3.82 9.49
CA LYS A 62 -8.76 2.43 9.68
C LYS A 62 -9.79 2.30 10.80
N LYS A 63 -9.61 3.03 11.92
CA LYS A 63 -10.60 3.08 13.00
C LYS A 63 -11.94 3.70 12.55
N LYS A 64 -11.89 4.70 11.66
CA LYS A 64 -13.08 5.36 11.11
C LYS A 64 -13.80 4.50 10.06
N TYR A 65 -13.03 3.74 9.30
CA TYR A 65 -13.51 2.89 8.19
C TYR A 65 -13.03 1.44 8.39
N PRO A 66 -13.58 0.73 9.40
CA PRO A 66 -13.03 -0.57 9.83
C PRO A 66 -13.16 -1.68 8.78
N ASN A 67 -14.07 -1.55 7.83
CA ASN A 67 -14.34 -2.52 6.76
C ASN A 67 -13.76 -2.10 5.40
N GLU A 68 -12.81 -1.20 5.39
CA GLU A 68 -12.12 -0.77 4.18
C GLU A 68 -10.62 -0.89 4.41
N VAL A 69 -9.88 -1.41 3.44
CA VAL A 69 -8.42 -1.35 3.45
C VAL A 69 -8.00 0.10 3.31
N ILE A 70 -7.00 0.53 4.09
CA ILE A 70 -6.46 1.88 3.99
C ILE A 70 -5.11 1.83 3.29
N ASN A 71 -4.88 2.73 2.34
CA ASN A 71 -3.59 2.92 1.68
C ASN A 71 -3.18 4.40 1.68
N GLY A 72 -1.88 4.65 1.87
CA GLY A 72 -1.29 5.98 1.78
C GLY A 72 -1.11 6.44 0.34
N TYR A 73 -1.27 7.75 0.09
CA TYR A 73 -0.89 8.38 -1.17
C TYR A 73 -0.28 9.76 -0.92
N CYS A 74 0.48 10.27 -1.88
CA CYS A 74 0.94 11.65 -1.90
C CYS A 74 0.98 12.20 -3.33
N LYS A 75 1.17 13.52 -3.45
CA LYS A 75 1.43 14.13 -4.75
C LYS A 75 2.79 13.68 -5.29
N ILE A 76 2.87 13.50 -6.60
CA ILE A 76 4.16 13.34 -7.28
C ILE A 76 4.88 14.70 -7.20
N GLY A 77 6.11 14.68 -6.70
CA GLY A 77 6.90 15.89 -6.48
C GLY A 77 7.41 16.51 -7.79
N ASP A 78 7.76 17.79 -7.75
CA ASP A 78 8.24 18.54 -8.93
C ASP A 78 9.57 17.99 -9.50
N ASN A 79 10.31 17.21 -8.70
CA ASN A 79 11.58 16.57 -9.12
C ASN A 79 11.38 15.12 -9.59
N GLU A 80 10.16 14.65 -9.71
CA GLU A 80 9.81 13.30 -10.15
C GLU A 80 9.14 13.36 -11.51
N GLU A 81 9.38 12.34 -12.33
CA GLU A 81 8.74 12.21 -13.65
C GLU A 81 7.44 11.41 -13.51
N PRO A 82 6.25 12.02 -13.70
CA PRO A 82 4.98 11.31 -13.57
C PRO A 82 4.83 10.13 -14.55
N GLU A 83 5.51 10.16 -15.69
CA GLU A 83 5.53 9.09 -16.70
C GLU A 83 6.39 7.89 -16.28
N SER A 84 7.22 8.02 -15.24
CA SER A 84 8.07 6.94 -14.79
C SER A 84 7.24 5.71 -14.38
N VAL A 85 7.56 4.55 -14.95
CA VAL A 85 6.92 3.28 -14.62
C VAL A 85 7.28 2.78 -13.21
N ASN A 86 8.31 3.36 -12.60
CA ASN A 86 8.70 3.03 -11.22
C ASN A 86 7.81 3.71 -10.18
N ILE A 87 7.01 4.70 -10.59
CA ILE A 87 6.09 5.42 -9.72
C ILE A 87 4.67 4.92 -9.99
N PRO A 88 4.05 4.10 -9.12
CA PRO A 88 2.66 3.72 -9.26
C PRO A 88 1.73 4.92 -9.05
N LYS A 89 1.00 5.31 -10.10
CA LYS A 89 -0.01 6.38 -10.00
C LYS A 89 -1.29 5.82 -9.42
N VAL A 90 -1.95 6.59 -8.55
CA VAL A 90 -3.22 6.22 -7.92
C VAL A 90 -4.34 7.15 -8.38
N ILE A 91 -5.47 6.55 -8.75
CA ILE A 91 -6.72 7.25 -9.04
C ILE A 91 -7.75 6.89 -7.98
N PHE A 92 -8.43 7.89 -7.47
CA PHE A 92 -9.50 7.76 -6.50
C PHE A 92 -10.64 8.75 -6.82
N ASN A 93 -11.83 8.43 -6.33
CA ASN A 93 -13.00 9.28 -6.49
C ASN A 93 -13.07 10.38 -5.40
N GLU A 94 -14.12 11.22 -5.45
CA GLU A 94 -14.33 12.30 -4.47
C GLU A 94 -14.51 11.81 -3.04
N ASP A 95 -14.96 10.55 -2.86
CA ASP A 95 -15.11 9.91 -1.56
C ASP A 95 -13.80 9.27 -1.05
N GLN A 96 -12.66 9.51 -1.72
CA GLN A 96 -11.36 8.93 -1.39
C GLN A 96 -11.33 7.40 -1.54
N GLN A 97 -12.22 6.81 -2.35
CA GLN A 97 -12.16 5.40 -2.71
C GLN A 97 -11.23 5.22 -3.89
N MET A 98 -10.27 4.30 -3.77
CA MET A 98 -9.37 3.95 -4.86
C MET A 98 -10.16 3.35 -6.03
N VAL A 99 -9.97 3.91 -7.20
CA VAL A 99 -10.52 3.39 -8.45
C VAL A 99 -9.55 2.43 -9.13
N TYR A 100 -8.27 2.84 -9.18
CA TYR A 100 -7.22 2.03 -9.79
C TYR A 100 -5.82 2.56 -9.45
N MET A 101 -4.82 1.72 -9.63
CA MET A 101 -3.41 2.11 -9.67
C MET A 101 -2.78 1.61 -10.95
N SER A 102 -1.85 2.40 -11.51
CA SER A 102 -1.13 2.01 -12.72
C SER A 102 0.29 2.56 -12.75
N ARG A 103 1.18 1.81 -13.38
CA ARG A 103 2.54 2.25 -13.68
C ARG A 103 2.58 3.22 -14.86
N ILE A 104 1.59 3.19 -15.77
CA ILE A 104 1.45 4.22 -16.79
C ILE A 104 0.82 5.50 -16.22
N LEU A 105 0.96 6.60 -16.94
CA LEU A 105 0.39 7.88 -16.51
C LEU A 105 -1.14 7.84 -16.57
N VAL A 106 -1.77 8.00 -15.42
CA VAL A 106 -3.23 8.07 -15.23
C VAL A 106 -3.58 9.22 -14.27
N PRO A 107 -4.72 9.94 -14.49
CA PRO A 107 -5.61 9.82 -15.62
C PRO A 107 -4.98 10.33 -16.92
N GLY A 108 -5.29 9.68 -18.04
CA GLY A 108 -4.96 10.20 -19.36
C GLY A 108 -5.82 11.40 -19.72
N THR A 109 -5.32 12.29 -20.59
CA THR A 109 -6.05 13.48 -21.05
C THR A 109 -6.32 13.40 -22.54
N LYS A 110 -7.54 13.77 -22.95
CA LYS A 110 -7.92 13.78 -24.35
C LYS A 110 -7.22 14.88 -25.12
N THR A 111 -6.97 16.02 -24.48
CA THR A 111 -6.33 17.20 -25.07
C THR A 111 -5.21 17.70 -24.15
N LYS A 112 -4.21 18.35 -24.74
CA LYS A 112 -3.08 18.89 -23.98
C LYS A 112 -3.46 20.00 -22.98
N ASP A 113 -4.60 20.63 -23.18
CA ASP A 113 -5.09 21.73 -22.34
C ASP A 113 -5.82 21.25 -21.07
N LEU A 114 -6.10 19.94 -20.97
CA LEU A 114 -6.83 19.34 -19.85
C LEU A 114 -5.92 18.52 -18.91
N VAL A 115 -4.62 18.85 -18.86
CA VAL A 115 -3.68 18.16 -17.98
C VAL A 115 -4.11 18.38 -16.52
N PRO A 116 -4.22 17.31 -15.70
CA PRO A 116 -4.50 17.43 -14.28
C PRO A 116 -3.47 18.33 -13.59
N PRO A 117 -3.87 19.19 -12.65
CA PRO A 117 -2.94 20.07 -11.95
C PRO A 117 -1.93 19.29 -11.10
N HIS A 118 -2.29 18.07 -10.71
CA HIS A 118 -1.45 17.15 -9.94
C HIS A 118 -1.71 15.70 -10.33
N TYR A 119 -0.64 14.91 -10.30
CA TYR A 119 -0.71 13.46 -10.29
C TYR A 119 -0.39 12.96 -8.87
N TYR A 120 -0.95 11.80 -8.52
CA TYR A 120 -0.77 11.19 -7.21
C TYR A 120 -0.10 9.83 -7.35
N LYS A 121 0.76 9.52 -6.38
CA LYS A 121 1.44 8.24 -6.30
C LYS A 121 1.08 7.51 -5.02
N GLN A 122 1.21 6.19 -5.08
CA GLN A 122 1.11 5.33 -3.91
C GLN A 122 2.26 5.61 -2.93
N VAL A 123 1.96 5.52 -1.65
CA VAL A 123 2.95 5.35 -0.58
C VAL A 123 2.74 3.94 0.01
N CYS A 124 3.84 3.19 0.19
CA CYS A 124 3.79 1.79 0.61
C CYS A 124 3.51 1.64 2.12
N ILE A 125 2.39 2.25 2.55
CA ILE A 125 1.82 2.09 3.88
C ILE A 125 0.34 1.71 3.77
N TYR A 126 -0.05 0.67 4.52
CA TYR A 126 -1.39 0.10 4.46
C TYR A 126 -1.89 -0.20 5.86
N ALA A 127 -3.22 -0.23 6.05
CA ALA A 127 -3.83 -0.79 7.25
C ALA A 127 -4.96 -1.74 6.90
N PHE A 128 -4.96 -2.86 7.59
CA PHE A 128 -5.89 -3.97 7.42
C PHE A 128 -6.53 -4.34 8.75
N ASN A 129 -7.72 -4.92 8.70
CA ASN A 129 -8.23 -5.81 9.74
C ASN A 129 -7.80 -7.26 9.44
N LYS A 130 -8.08 -8.18 10.35
CA LYS A 130 -7.68 -9.59 10.21
C LYS A 130 -8.36 -10.28 9.03
N GLN A 131 -9.65 -9.99 8.79
CA GLN A 131 -10.41 -10.63 7.72
C GLN A 131 -9.88 -10.23 6.34
N GLU A 132 -9.59 -8.95 6.11
CA GLU A 132 -9.02 -8.47 4.85
C GLU A 132 -7.68 -9.15 4.52
N LEU A 133 -6.86 -9.44 5.54
CA LEU A 133 -5.60 -10.19 5.36
C LEU A 133 -5.85 -11.68 5.05
N ILE A 134 -6.86 -12.29 5.67
CA ILE A 134 -7.27 -13.66 5.39
C ILE A 134 -7.73 -13.75 3.93
N ASP A 135 -8.66 -12.89 3.52
CA ASP A 135 -9.22 -12.88 2.15
C ASP A 135 -8.14 -12.66 1.10
N TYR A 136 -7.18 -11.76 1.39
CA TYR A 136 -6.02 -11.54 0.53
C TYR A 136 -5.16 -12.79 0.36
N ALA A 137 -4.86 -13.49 1.45
CA ALA A 137 -4.00 -14.68 1.43
C ALA A 137 -4.71 -15.91 0.86
N GLU A 138 -6.01 -16.09 1.15
CA GLU A 138 -6.81 -17.22 0.65
C GLU A 138 -7.01 -17.19 -0.86
N PHE A 139 -6.87 -16.03 -1.50
CA PHE A 139 -6.87 -15.95 -2.97
C PHE A 139 -5.75 -16.80 -3.60
N GLY A 140 -4.65 -17.03 -2.88
CA GLY A 140 -3.66 -18.09 -3.13
C GLY A 140 -2.78 -17.92 -4.38
N ARG A 141 -2.91 -16.80 -5.11
CA ARG A 141 -2.14 -16.46 -6.31
C ARG A 141 -2.07 -14.95 -6.49
N LYS A 142 -1.22 -14.47 -7.40
CA LYS A 142 -1.32 -13.07 -7.85
C LYS A 142 -2.64 -12.83 -8.57
N GLY A 143 -3.28 -11.70 -8.29
CA GLY A 143 -4.44 -11.23 -9.01
C GLY A 143 -4.10 -10.84 -10.45
N THR A 144 -5.09 -10.68 -11.32
CA THR A 144 -4.86 -10.29 -12.72
C THR A 144 -4.28 -8.89 -12.82
N LEU A 145 -4.86 -7.94 -12.06
CA LEU A 145 -4.40 -6.56 -12.03
C LEU A 145 -3.01 -6.47 -11.38
N GLU A 146 -2.83 -7.13 -10.23
CA GLU A 146 -1.55 -7.25 -9.55
C GLU A 146 -0.44 -7.80 -10.47
N PHE A 147 -0.75 -8.84 -11.25
CA PHE A 147 0.23 -9.50 -12.10
C PHE A 147 0.78 -8.58 -13.19
N TYR A 148 -0.09 -7.79 -13.84
CA TYR A 148 0.32 -6.93 -14.95
C TYR A 148 0.96 -5.61 -14.47
N GLU A 149 0.46 -5.03 -13.41
CA GLU A 149 0.98 -3.77 -12.87
C GLU A 149 2.14 -3.98 -11.89
N ASP A 150 2.30 -5.20 -11.37
CA ASP A 150 3.24 -5.54 -10.29
C ASP A 150 3.07 -4.62 -9.06
N ILE A 151 1.80 -4.44 -8.66
CA ILE A 151 1.36 -3.64 -7.52
C ILE A 151 0.49 -4.53 -6.63
N GLU A 152 1.01 -4.96 -5.47
CA GLU A 152 0.39 -6.00 -4.64
C GLU A 152 -1.03 -5.67 -4.15
N ILE A 153 -1.32 -4.39 -3.85
CA ILE A 153 -2.62 -3.97 -3.33
C ILE A 153 -3.75 -4.14 -4.37
N LEU A 154 -3.44 -4.22 -5.66
CA LEU A 154 -4.43 -4.44 -6.71
C LEU A 154 -5.11 -5.81 -6.62
N ARG A 155 -4.52 -6.80 -5.91
CA ARG A 155 -5.19 -8.07 -5.61
C ARG A 155 -6.50 -7.83 -4.85
N LEU A 156 -6.54 -6.83 -3.98
CA LEU A 156 -7.75 -6.48 -3.23
C LEU A 156 -8.90 -6.06 -4.15
N LEU A 157 -8.61 -5.34 -5.23
CA LEU A 157 -9.63 -5.02 -6.24
C LEU A 157 -10.11 -6.27 -6.98
N ASP A 158 -9.22 -7.22 -7.29
CA ASP A 158 -9.58 -8.49 -7.93
C ASP A 158 -10.51 -9.35 -7.06
N ILE A 159 -10.45 -9.21 -5.72
CA ILE A 159 -11.33 -9.92 -4.78
C ILE A 159 -12.53 -9.09 -4.31
N GLY A 160 -12.68 -7.87 -4.82
CA GLY A 160 -13.84 -7.02 -4.55
C GLY A 160 -13.78 -6.21 -3.26
N GLU A 161 -12.59 -6.07 -2.66
CA GLU A 161 -12.41 -5.26 -1.46
C GLU A 161 -12.38 -3.76 -1.76
N ASN A 162 -12.91 -2.97 -0.83
CA ASN A 162 -12.87 -1.52 -0.91
C ASN A 162 -11.55 -0.99 -0.33
N ILE A 163 -10.89 -0.13 -1.08
CA ILE A 163 -9.65 0.51 -0.66
C ILE A 163 -9.88 2.01 -0.56
N ARG A 164 -9.66 2.55 0.64
CA ARG A 164 -9.69 4.00 0.89
C ARG A 164 -8.29 4.56 0.89
N VAL A 165 -8.09 5.66 0.20
CA VAL A 165 -6.79 6.33 0.17
C VAL A 165 -6.74 7.49 1.17
N VAL A 166 -5.56 7.70 1.77
CA VAL A 166 -5.31 8.74 2.78
C VAL A 166 -4.06 9.51 2.40
N GLU A 167 -4.17 10.82 2.30
CA GLU A 167 -3.01 11.66 1.99
C GLU A 167 -1.97 11.62 3.12
N THR A 168 -0.74 11.31 2.75
CA THR A 168 0.41 11.32 3.65
C THR A 168 1.18 12.63 3.52
N LYS A 169 1.91 13.00 4.57
CA LYS A 169 2.79 14.18 4.57
C LYS A 169 4.19 13.85 4.05
N SER A 170 4.54 12.58 4.06
CA SER A 170 5.84 12.11 3.59
C SER A 170 5.92 12.30 2.08
N VAL A 171 7.01 12.90 1.65
CA VAL A 171 7.47 12.76 0.27
C VAL A 171 8.13 11.39 0.22
N SER A 172 7.37 10.37 -0.17
CA SER A 172 7.93 9.03 -0.43
C SER A 172 8.98 9.16 -1.54
N LEU A 173 10.19 8.73 -1.23
CA LEU A 173 11.22 8.50 -2.24
C LEU A 173 11.18 6.99 -2.52
N ALA A 174 10.48 6.58 -3.58
CA ALA A 174 10.54 5.20 -4.06
C ALA A 174 12.00 4.87 -4.41
N VAL A 175 12.57 3.86 -3.78
CA VAL A 175 13.95 3.37 -4.02
C VAL A 175 13.90 2.23 -5.02
#